data_23e99baef6e0dc159304a43c1897fbe0
#
_entry.id   23e99baef6e0dc159304a43c1897fbe0
#
_cell.length_a   1.000
_cell.length_b   1.000
_cell.length_c   1.000
_cell.angle_alpha   90.00
_cell.angle_beta   90.00
_cell.angle_gamma   90.00
#
_symmetry.space_group_name_H-M   'P 1'
#
loop_
_entity.id
_entity.type
_entity.pdbx_description
1 polymer ?
#
loop_
_entity_poly.entity_id
_entity_poly.type
_entity_poly.pdbx_seq_one_letter_code
_entity_poly.pdbx_strand_id
1 'polypeptide(L)'
;NSIYNGLVVNTGNLIYNSIRLTADDGWAMISAYGYNNYDPMGFQANKYNFKTGNVGIGIEDPKAKLHVNGAIICTGSLDVADVNTNSINSSSIQASQIKANDIRMDMNNVADYVFAEDYNLKSLSEVENYVNEHKHLPGVPSAAEMEAEGISVSQMSNILLEKVEELTLHMIQLQKENAQLKQEMENMKNNVK
;
A
#
# COMPACT_ATOMS: atom_id res chain seq x y z
N ASN A 1 -22.99 27.36 52.05
CA ASN A 1 -22.01 28.09 51.21
C ASN A 1 -21.85 27.35 49.88
N SER A 2 -22.70 27.69 48.94
CA SER A 2 -22.54 27.26 47.56
C SER A 2 -21.45 28.14 46.93
N ILE A 3 -20.27 27.59 46.76
CA ILE A 3 -19.23 28.22 45.95
C ILE A 3 -19.66 28.03 44.49
N TYR A 4 -20.33 29.00 43.91
CA TYR A 4 -20.47 29.14 42.49
C TYR A 4 -19.11 29.55 41.96
N ASN A 5 -18.33 28.61 41.50
CA ASN A 5 -17.24 28.90 40.57
C ASN A 5 -17.90 29.36 39.27
N GLY A 6 -18.23 30.64 39.24
CA GLY A 6 -18.97 31.23 38.15
C GLY A 6 -18.16 31.29 36.87
N LEU A 7 -18.88 31.30 35.76
CA LEU A 7 -18.40 31.69 34.46
C LEU A 7 -17.77 33.09 34.54
N VAL A 8 -16.44 33.19 34.55
CA VAL A 8 -15.72 34.44 34.39
C VAL A 8 -15.64 34.76 32.91
N VAL A 9 -16.58 35.57 32.43
CA VAL A 9 -16.47 36.16 31.10
C VAL A 9 -15.61 37.39 31.22
N ASN A 10 -14.30 37.30 30.97
CA ASN A 10 -13.42 38.42 30.93
C ASN A 10 -13.56 39.12 29.57
N THR A 11 -14.44 40.07 29.46
CA THR A 11 -14.63 40.92 28.27
C THR A 11 -13.63 42.08 28.28
N GLY A 12 -12.31 41.78 28.30
CA GLY A 12 -11.33 42.85 28.09
C GLY A 12 -11.63 43.57 26.79
N ASN A 13 -11.96 44.84 26.88
CA ASN A 13 -12.08 45.88 25.84
C ASN A 13 -12.55 45.48 24.42
N LEU A 14 -13.30 44.38 24.24
CA LEU A 14 -13.82 43.89 22.97
C LEU A 14 -15.33 44.21 22.90
N ILE A 15 -15.63 45.30 22.24
CA ILE A 15 -17.00 45.84 22.13
C ILE A 15 -17.93 44.93 21.31
N TYR A 16 -17.42 43.90 20.63
CA TYR A 16 -18.18 43.13 19.64
C TYR A 16 -18.08 41.59 19.74
N ASN A 17 -17.31 41.04 20.67
CA ASN A 17 -17.20 39.59 20.81
C ASN A 17 -17.99 39.10 22.03
N SER A 18 -18.83 38.10 21.83
CA SER A 18 -19.61 37.47 22.89
C SER A 18 -19.58 35.96 22.77
N ILE A 19 -19.57 35.30 23.95
CA ILE A 19 -19.90 33.88 24.04
C ILE A 19 -21.38 33.81 24.41
N ARG A 20 -22.19 33.19 23.57
CA ARG A 20 -23.61 33.01 23.81
C ARG A 20 -23.90 31.55 24.14
N LEU A 21 -24.57 31.32 25.26
CA LEU A 21 -25.16 30.03 25.62
C LEU A 21 -26.65 30.16 25.40
N THR A 22 -27.21 29.49 24.44
CA THR A 22 -28.63 29.51 24.11
C THR A 22 -29.15 28.09 24.02
N ALA A 23 -30.42 27.92 24.39
CA ALA A 23 -31.17 26.71 24.16
C ALA A 23 -32.41 27.12 23.38
N ASP A 24 -32.59 26.61 22.18
CA ASP A 24 -33.74 26.86 21.34
C ASP A 24 -34.07 25.59 20.57
N ASP A 25 -35.34 25.26 20.42
CA ASP A 25 -35.85 24.10 19.69
C ASP A 25 -35.10 22.74 19.98
N GLY A 26 -34.72 22.55 21.26
CA GLY A 26 -34.01 21.33 21.68
C GLY A 26 -32.50 21.35 21.50
N TRP A 27 -31.90 22.47 21.05
CA TRP A 27 -30.47 22.64 20.90
C TRP A 27 -29.87 23.51 22.00
N ALA A 28 -28.78 23.07 22.60
CA ALA A 28 -27.94 23.91 23.43
C ALA A 28 -26.71 24.35 22.60
N MET A 29 -26.60 25.63 22.33
CA MET A 29 -25.56 26.21 21.51
C MET A 29 -24.54 27.00 22.31
N ILE A 30 -23.25 26.80 22.02
CA ILE A 30 -22.17 27.68 22.43
C ILE A 30 -21.58 28.30 21.18
N SER A 31 -21.69 29.59 21.00
CA SER A 31 -21.18 30.30 19.81
C SER A 31 -20.29 31.48 20.19
N ALA A 32 -19.23 31.68 19.44
CA ALA A 32 -18.39 32.85 19.47
C ALA A 32 -18.75 33.77 18.29
N TYR A 33 -19.14 35.01 18.57
CA TYR A 33 -19.49 36.00 17.56
C TYR A 33 -18.45 37.12 17.49
N GLY A 34 -17.93 37.39 16.29
CA GLY A 34 -17.19 38.60 15.97
C GLY A 34 -18.02 39.66 15.27
N TYR A 35 -17.40 40.74 14.84
CA TYR A 35 -18.06 41.90 14.26
C TYR A 35 -18.93 41.58 13.02
N ASN A 36 -18.51 40.67 12.16
CA ASN A 36 -19.22 40.29 10.93
C ASN A 36 -19.30 38.77 10.68
N ASN A 37 -18.81 37.94 11.60
CA ASN A 37 -18.74 36.50 11.39
C ASN A 37 -18.57 35.78 12.75
N TYR A 38 -18.57 34.42 12.71
CA TYR A 38 -18.21 33.61 13.87
C TYR A 38 -16.68 33.64 14.05
N ASP A 39 -16.25 33.91 15.30
CA ASP A 39 -14.85 33.84 15.68
C ASP A 39 -14.41 32.40 15.98
N PRO A 40 -13.13 32.08 15.85
CA PRO A 40 -12.59 30.80 16.29
C PRO A 40 -12.85 30.59 17.79
N MET A 41 -13.36 29.42 18.16
CA MET A 41 -13.57 29.02 19.53
C MET A 41 -12.56 27.96 19.93
N GLY A 42 -11.76 28.25 20.95
CA GLY A 42 -10.77 27.32 21.50
C GLY A 42 -11.28 26.70 22.80
N PHE A 43 -11.18 25.39 22.91
CA PHE A 43 -11.37 24.65 24.14
C PHE A 43 -10.03 24.11 24.62
N GLN A 44 -9.61 24.46 25.84
CA GLN A 44 -8.36 24.00 26.42
C GLN A 44 -8.63 23.18 27.68
N ALA A 45 -8.30 21.90 27.62
CA ALA A 45 -8.36 20.99 28.77
C ALA A 45 -7.41 19.81 28.55
N ASN A 46 -7.03 19.16 29.65
CA ASN A 46 -6.21 17.94 29.56
C ASN A 46 -6.96 16.77 28.91
N LYS A 47 -8.30 16.76 29.00
CA LYS A 47 -9.16 15.74 28.40
C LYS A 47 -10.53 16.33 28.06
N TYR A 48 -11.04 15.99 26.89
CA TYR A 48 -12.43 16.20 26.49
C TYR A 48 -13.11 14.83 26.43
N ASN A 49 -14.24 14.70 27.11
CA ASN A 49 -14.98 13.45 27.20
C ASN A 49 -16.44 13.66 26.76
N PHE A 50 -16.80 13.10 25.62
CA PHE A 50 -18.16 13.05 25.10
C PHE A 50 -18.77 11.69 25.50
N LYS A 51 -19.42 11.63 26.69
CA LYS A 51 -19.90 10.37 27.30
C LYS A 51 -21.07 9.75 26.54
N THR A 52 -21.99 10.57 26.07
CA THR A 52 -23.21 10.14 25.40
C THR A 52 -23.42 10.93 24.12
N GLY A 53 -24.18 10.35 23.20
CA GLY A 53 -24.42 10.97 21.90
C GLY A 53 -23.27 10.81 20.91
N ASN A 54 -23.42 11.44 19.77
CA ASN A 54 -22.48 11.45 18.67
C ASN A 54 -21.89 12.85 18.50
N VAL A 55 -20.68 12.94 17.97
CA VAL A 55 -20.00 14.19 17.61
C VAL A 55 -20.03 14.35 16.11
N GLY A 56 -20.66 15.41 15.63
CA GLY A 56 -20.67 15.80 14.22
C GLY A 56 -19.72 16.97 13.96
N ILE A 57 -18.91 16.88 12.93
CA ILE A 57 -18.10 17.99 12.43
C ILE A 57 -18.53 18.26 10.99
N GLY A 58 -19.15 19.41 10.75
CA GLY A 58 -19.69 19.77 9.44
C GLY A 58 -20.93 18.95 9.04
N ILE A 59 -21.64 18.36 10.01
CA ILE A 59 -22.86 17.57 9.80
C ILE A 59 -23.80 17.70 11.00
N GLU A 60 -25.10 17.86 10.73
CA GLU A 60 -26.13 18.06 11.74
C GLU A 60 -26.65 16.74 12.35
N ASP A 61 -26.70 15.66 11.56
CA ASP A 61 -27.20 14.35 12.00
C ASP A 61 -26.09 13.28 11.93
N PRO A 62 -25.19 13.23 12.92
CA PRO A 62 -24.08 12.30 12.94
C PRO A 62 -24.54 10.85 13.14
N LYS A 63 -24.16 9.95 12.25
CA LYS A 63 -24.55 8.52 12.25
C LYS A 63 -23.55 7.63 13.00
N ALA A 64 -22.43 8.17 13.48
CA ALA A 64 -21.39 7.46 14.23
C ALA A 64 -20.93 8.30 15.43
N LYS A 65 -20.21 7.69 16.38
CA LYS A 65 -19.66 8.40 17.56
C LYS A 65 -18.86 9.63 17.20
N LEU A 66 -18.10 9.58 16.12
CA LEU A 66 -17.49 10.72 15.45
C LEU A 66 -17.86 10.64 13.97
N HIS A 67 -18.57 11.64 13.46
CA HIS A 67 -18.90 11.76 12.03
C HIS A 67 -18.40 13.10 11.52
N VAL A 68 -17.44 13.07 10.60
CA VAL A 68 -16.82 14.25 9.99
C VAL A 68 -17.24 14.30 8.52
N ASN A 69 -17.92 15.37 8.13
CA ASN A 69 -18.17 15.69 6.73
C ASN A 69 -17.03 16.59 6.23
N GLY A 70 -15.88 15.99 5.92
CA GLY A 70 -14.66 16.69 5.51
C GLY A 70 -13.40 15.86 5.73
N ALA A 71 -12.26 16.50 5.56
CA ALA A 71 -10.95 15.85 5.78
C ALA A 71 -10.60 15.79 7.28
N ILE A 72 -9.91 14.71 7.66
CA ILE A 72 -9.28 14.56 8.97
C ILE A 72 -7.77 14.60 8.75
N ILE A 73 -7.06 15.56 9.40
CA ILE A 73 -5.62 15.66 9.38
C ILE A 73 -5.08 15.20 10.73
N CYS A 74 -4.29 14.15 10.73
CA CYS A 74 -3.58 13.64 11.90
C CYS A 74 -2.08 13.82 11.68
N THR A 75 -1.42 14.67 12.49
CA THR A 75 0.03 14.90 12.39
C THR A 75 0.85 13.88 13.16
N GLY A 76 0.20 13.05 14.00
CA GLY A 76 0.78 11.93 14.72
C GLY A 76 0.19 10.60 14.26
N SER A 77 0.10 9.64 15.17
CA SER A 77 -0.50 8.34 14.90
C SER A 77 -2.03 8.40 14.94
N LEU A 78 -2.67 7.64 14.08
CA LEU A 78 -4.09 7.29 14.16
C LEU A 78 -4.18 5.81 14.56
N ASP A 79 -4.64 5.53 15.78
CA ASP A 79 -4.84 4.17 16.28
C ASP A 79 -6.31 3.77 16.12
N VAL A 80 -6.55 2.80 15.24
CA VAL A 80 -7.89 2.31 14.91
C VAL A 80 -7.89 0.80 14.77
N ALA A 81 -8.95 0.14 15.18
CA ALA A 81 -9.09 -1.30 15.03
C ALA A 81 -9.28 -1.71 13.56
N ASP A 82 -10.12 -0.95 12.83
CA ASP A 82 -10.45 -1.23 11.44
C ASP A 82 -10.46 0.06 10.61
N VAL A 83 -9.94 -0.02 9.38
CA VAL A 83 -10.04 1.05 8.36
C VAL A 83 -10.89 0.54 7.20
N ASN A 84 -12.08 1.11 7.03
CA ASN A 84 -12.95 0.84 5.89
C ASN A 84 -12.95 2.07 4.97
N THR A 85 -12.30 1.94 3.81
CA THR A 85 -12.12 3.04 2.85
C THR A 85 -12.08 2.52 1.41
N ASN A 86 -12.38 3.39 0.45
CA ASN A 86 -12.28 3.06 -0.97
C ASN A 86 -10.83 3.06 -1.48
N SER A 87 -9.94 3.83 -0.83
CA SER A 87 -8.53 3.91 -1.23
C SER A 87 -7.64 4.30 -0.05
N ILE A 88 -6.41 3.77 -0.04
CA ILE A 88 -5.32 4.17 0.83
C ILE A 88 -4.18 4.64 -0.05
N ASN A 89 -3.75 5.91 0.10
CA ASN A 89 -2.55 6.44 -0.53
C ASN A 89 -1.48 6.60 0.55
N SER A 90 -0.44 5.78 0.48
CA SER A 90 0.63 5.73 1.47
C SER A 90 1.97 5.46 0.80
N SER A 91 3.05 6.04 1.33
CA SER A 91 4.42 5.74 0.87
C SER A 91 4.90 4.34 1.30
N SER A 92 4.35 3.81 2.40
CA SER A 92 4.65 2.46 2.87
C SER A 92 3.50 1.89 3.71
N ILE A 93 3.33 0.58 3.65
CA ILE A 93 2.40 -0.17 4.49
C ILE A 93 3.20 -1.31 5.14
N GLN A 94 3.26 -1.32 6.47
CA GLN A 94 3.83 -2.45 7.22
C GLN A 94 2.69 -3.27 7.81
N ALA A 95 2.57 -4.51 7.39
CA ALA A 95 1.53 -5.43 7.84
C ALA A 95 2.09 -6.84 8.03
N SER A 96 1.57 -7.58 9.00
CA SER A 96 1.91 -8.99 9.17
C SER A 96 1.33 -9.88 8.07
N GLN A 97 0.21 -9.47 7.49
CA GLN A 97 -0.46 -10.16 6.39
C GLN A 97 -1.27 -9.17 5.55
N ILE A 98 -1.22 -9.33 4.23
CA ILE A 98 -2.09 -8.63 3.28
C ILE A 98 -2.91 -9.70 2.54
N LYS A 99 -4.24 -9.61 2.62
CA LYS A 99 -5.18 -10.44 1.86
C LYS A 99 -5.90 -9.54 0.84
N ALA A 100 -5.65 -9.76 -0.42
CA ALA A 100 -6.24 -9.00 -1.52
C ALA A 100 -6.79 -9.94 -2.60
N ASN A 101 -7.80 -9.51 -3.34
CA ASN A 101 -8.31 -10.24 -4.51
C ASN A 101 -7.38 -10.07 -5.72
N ASP A 102 -6.73 -8.91 -5.84
CA ASP A 102 -5.76 -8.59 -6.89
C ASP A 102 -4.74 -7.58 -6.36
N ILE A 103 -3.48 -7.71 -6.81
CA ILE A 103 -2.39 -6.77 -6.52
C ILE A 103 -1.76 -6.41 -7.85
N ARG A 104 -1.89 -5.15 -8.26
CA ARG A 104 -1.19 -4.59 -9.42
C ARG A 104 0.10 -3.93 -8.97
N MET A 105 1.18 -4.33 -9.58
CA MET A 105 2.52 -3.81 -9.32
C MET A 105 3.03 -3.11 -10.57
N ASP A 106 3.62 -1.94 -10.40
CA ASP A 106 4.35 -1.30 -11.48
C ASP A 106 5.65 -2.06 -11.72
N MET A 107 5.86 -2.51 -12.94
CA MET A 107 7.06 -3.23 -13.36
C MET A 107 7.81 -2.39 -14.39
N ASN A 108 9.12 -2.27 -14.20
CA ASN A 108 10.01 -1.65 -15.15
C ASN A 108 10.89 -2.73 -15.78
N ASN A 109 11.21 -2.58 -17.07
CA ASN A 109 12.10 -3.49 -17.79
C ASN A 109 11.64 -4.96 -17.71
N VAL A 110 10.45 -5.24 -18.23
CA VAL A 110 9.88 -6.60 -18.29
C VAL A 110 10.73 -7.52 -19.16
N ALA A 111 10.76 -8.80 -18.86
CA ALA A 111 11.74 -9.78 -19.35
C ALA A 111 11.75 -10.05 -20.87
N ASP A 112 10.82 -9.53 -21.67
CA ASP A 112 10.75 -9.70 -23.14
C ASP A 112 12.09 -9.46 -23.89
N TYR A 113 13.07 -8.82 -23.23
CA TYR A 113 14.42 -8.66 -23.76
C TYR A 113 15.18 -9.98 -23.99
N VAL A 114 14.73 -11.08 -23.38
CA VAL A 114 15.28 -12.43 -23.60
C VAL A 114 15.15 -12.86 -25.07
N PHE A 115 14.16 -12.33 -25.79
CA PHE A 115 13.95 -12.63 -27.22
C PHE A 115 14.69 -11.68 -28.17
N ALA A 116 15.46 -10.72 -27.62
CA ALA A 116 16.28 -9.83 -28.46
C ALA A 116 17.43 -10.59 -29.13
N GLU A 117 17.82 -10.17 -30.34
CA GLU A 117 18.87 -10.84 -31.13
C GLU A 117 20.25 -10.83 -30.46
N ASP A 118 20.50 -9.83 -29.61
CA ASP A 118 21.74 -9.64 -28.86
C ASP A 118 21.70 -10.24 -27.45
N TYR A 119 20.60 -10.92 -27.07
CA TYR A 119 20.52 -11.56 -25.77
C TYR A 119 21.50 -12.72 -25.63
N ASN A 120 22.32 -12.67 -24.60
CA ASN A 120 23.31 -13.70 -24.32
C ASN A 120 22.71 -14.85 -23.50
N LEU A 121 21.96 -15.73 -24.16
CA LEU A 121 21.41 -16.93 -23.53
C LEU A 121 22.57 -17.87 -23.11
N LYS A 122 22.70 -18.10 -21.79
CA LYS A 122 23.69 -19.03 -21.25
C LYS A 122 23.39 -20.46 -21.70
N SER A 123 24.43 -21.22 -22.10
CA SER A 123 24.25 -22.64 -22.39
C SER A 123 23.84 -23.43 -21.15
N LEU A 124 23.14 -24.55 -21.32
CA LEU A 124 22.75 -25.41 -20.19
C LEU A 124 23.95 -25.91 -19.38
N SER A 125 25.12 -26.12 -20.02
CA SER A 125 26.37 -26.50 -19.35
C SER A 125 26.92 -25.38 -18.45
N GLU A 126 26.79 -24.11 -18.87
CA GLU A 126 27.17 -22.96 -18.04
C GLU A 126 26.21 -22.82 -16.86
N VAL A 127 24.90 -23.01 -17.08
CA VAL A 127 23.91 -23.00 -16.03
C VAL A 127 24.15 -24.13 -15.02
N GLU A 128 24.47 -25.35 -15.50
CA GLU A 128 24.78 -26.49 -14.64
C GLU A 128 25.99 -26.20 -13.74
N ASN A 129 27.07 -25.69 -14.32
CA ASN A 129 28.27 -25.32 -13.58
C ASN A 129 27.97 -24.25 -12.51
N TYR A 130 27.22 -23.23 -12.88
CA TYR A 130 26.83 -22.16 -11.96
C TYR A 130 26.00 -22.71 -10.79
N VAL A 131 25.00 -23.55 -11.07
CA VAL A 131 24.14 -24.14 -10.01
C VAL A 131 24.94 -25.08 -9.11
N ASN A 132 25.91 -25.84 -9.68
CA ASN A 132 26.77 -26.70 -8.88
C ASN A 132 27.64 -25.90 -7.90
N GLU A 133 28.10 -24.73 -8.28
CA GLU A 133 28.94 -23.86 -7.46
C GLU A 133 28.12 -23.02 -6.48
N HIS A 134 27.06 -22.33 -6.94
CA HIS A 134 26.33 -21.31 -6.21
C HIS A 134 25.04 -21.79 -5.55
N LYS A 135 24.51 -22.95 -5.94
CA LYS A 135 23.27 -23.58 -5.45
C LYS A 135 21.98 -22.81 -5.75
N HIS A 136 22.03 -21.85 -6.67
CA HIS A 136 20.86 -21.14 -7.21
C HIS A 136 21.06 -20.84 -8.69
N LEU A 137 20.01 -20.47 -9.41
CA LEU A 137 20.07 -20.10 -10.83
C LEU A 137 20.80 -18.77 -11.05
N PRO A 138 21.49 -18.58 -12.18
CA PRO A 138 22.04 -17.28 -12.55
C PRO A 138 20.96 -16.18 -12.55
N GLY A 139 21.28 -15.03 -11.95
CA GLY A 139 20.36 -13.90 -11.86
C GLY A 139 19.26 -14.02 -10.78
N VAL A 140 19.16 -15.17 -10.12
CA VAL A 140 18.23 -15.36 -8.99
C VAL A 140 19.01 -15.15 -7.69
N PRO A 141 18.52 -14.31 -6.75
CA PRO A 141 19.18 -14.16 -5.44
C PRO A 141 19.25 -15.48 -4.68
N SER A 142 20.30 -15.66 -3.89
CA SER A 142 20.43 -16.82 -3.01
C SER A 142 19.38 -16.81 -1.88
N ALA A 143 19.12 -17.96 -1.28
CA ALA A 143 18.22 -18.05 -0.14
C ALA A 143 18.67 -17.16 1.03
N ALA A 144 19.99 -17.08 1.27
CA ALA A 144 20.55 -16.26 2.35
C ALA A 144 20.34 -14.75 2.11
N GLU A 145 20.48 -14.27 0.86
CA GLU A 145 20.19 -12.89 0.50
C GLU A 145 18.69 -12.59 0.65
N MET A 146 17.81 -13.49 0.19
CA MET A 146 16.35 -13.33 0.35
C MET A 146 15.89 -13.31 1.81
N GLU A 147 16.53 -14.11 2.67
CA GLU A 147 16.24 -14.14 4.11
C GLU A 147 16.73 -12.87 4.82
N ALA A 148 17.88 -12.32 4.41
CA ALA A 148 18.47 -11.15 5.05
C ALA A 148 17.80 -9.83 4.63
N GLU A 149 17.48 -9.67 3.35
CA GLU A 149 17.03 -8.39 2.75
C GLU A 149 15.54 -8.38 2.41
N GLY A 150 14.89 -9.55 2.44
CA GLY A 150 13.54 -9.73 1.90
C GLY A 150 13.56 -9.79 0.37
N ILE A 151 12.39 -9.87 -0.23
CA ILE A 151 12.26 -9.94 -1.68
C ILE A 151 11.16 -9.02 -2.20
N SER A 152 11.47 -8.29 -3.25
CA SER A 152 10.47 -7.54 -3.99
C SER A 152 9.65 -8.49 -4.86
N VAL A 153 8.33 -8.50 -4.69
CA VAL A 153 7.41 -9.35 -5.46
C VAL A 153 7.48 -9.02 -6.96
N SER A 154 7.58 -7.73 -7.33
CA SER A 154 7.71 -7.30 -8.73
C SER A 154 9.02 -7.76 -9.36
N GLN A 155 10.14 -7.63 -8.65
CA GLN A 155 11.45 -8.11 -9.14
C GLN A 155 11.47 -9.63 -9.29
N MET A 156 10.97 -10.37 -8.29
CA MET A 156 10.90 -11.83 -8.38
C MET A 156 10.02 -12.29 -9.53
N SER A 157 8.86 -11.66 -9.74
CA SER A 157 7.98 -11.97 -10.86
C SER A 157 8.68 -11.77 -12.21
N ASN A 158 9.47 -10.71 -12.35
CA ASN A 158 10.25 -10.46 -13.57
C ASN A 158 11.37 -11.48 -13.77
N ILE A 159 12.11 -11.81 -12.70
CA ILE A 159 13.14 -12.86 -12.74
C ILE A 159 12.53 -14.22 -13.14
N LEU A 160 11.38 -14.58 -12.57
CA LEU A 160 10.71 -15.83 -12.93
C LEU A 160 10.26 -15.83 -14.38
N LEU A 161 9.74 -14.72 -14.90
CA LEU A 161 9.39 -14.60 -16.31
C LEU A 161 10.62 -14.76 -17.20
N GLU A 162 11.73 -14.07 -16.88
CA GLU A 162 13.02 -14.26 -17.59
C GLU A 162 13.44 -15.73 -17.64
N LYS A 163 13.39 -16.44 -16.51
CA LYS A 163 13.78 -17.85 -16.48
C LYS A 163 12.82 -18.77 -17.25
N VAL A 164 11.53 -18.44 -17.29
CA VAL A 164 10.56 -19.15 -18.13
C VAL A 164 10.86 -18.94 -19.62
N GLU A 165 11.22 -17.73 -20.03
CA GLU A 165 11.56 -17.40 -21.41
C GLU A 165 12.88 -18.04 -21.84
N GLU A 166 13.94 -18.01 -21.00
CA GLU A 166 15.18 -18.73 -21.22
C GLU A 166 14.95 -20.24 -21.39
N LEU A 167 14.15 -20.84 -20.48
CA LEU A 167 13.76 -22.25 -20.58
C LEU A 167 13.01 -22.55 -21.87
N THR A 168 12.14 -21.66 -22.30
CA THR A 168 11.40 -21.81 -23.56
C THR A 168 12.33 -21.85 -24.76
N LEU A 169 13.34 -20.96 -24.80
CA LEU A 169 14.37 -20.98 -25.85
C LEU A 169 15.17 -22.29 -25.87
N HIS A 170 15.58 -22.79 -24.70
CA HIS A 170 16.28 -24.10 -24.62
C HIS A 170 15.37 -25.25 -25.06
N MET A 171 14.08 -25.24 -24.72
CA MET A 171 13.15 -26.27 -25.19
C MET A 171 12.96 -26.25 -26.70
N ILE A 172 12.87 -25.06 -27.30
CA ILE A 172 12.79 -24.91 -28.76
C ILE A 172 14.05 -25.48 -29.42
N GLN A 173 15.24 -25.19 -28.86
CA GLN A 173 16.50 -25.71 -29.35
C GLN A 173 16.54 -27.23 -29.25
N LEU A 174 16.23 -27.80 -28.10
CA LEU A 174 16.16 -29.25 -27.88
C LEU A 174 15.18 -29.94 -28.83
N GLN A 175 14.04 -29.32 -29.10
CA GLN A 175 13.06 -29.84 -30.06
C GLN A 175 13.65 -29.93 -31.49
N LYS A 176 14.40 -28.90 -31.94
CA LYS A 176 15.06 -28.88 -33.25
C LYS A 176 16.14 -29.97 -33.35
N GLU A 177 16.98 -30.09 -32.31
CA GLU A 177 18.01 -31.11 -32.23
C GLU A 177 17.42 -32.52 -32.25
N ASN A 178 16.37 -32.76 -31.50
CA ASN A 178 15.65 -34.05 -31.50
C ASN A 178 15.05 -34.36 -32.87
N ALA A 179 14.51 -33.37 -33.59
CA ALA A 179 14.00 -33.58 -34.94
C ALA A 179 15.12 -33.93 -35.94
N GLN A 180 16.27 -33.30 -35.83
CA GLN A 180 17.46 -33.59 -36.64
C GLN A 180 17.97 -35.00 -36.37
N LEU A 181 18.15 -35.37 -35.10
CA LEU A 181 18.59 -36.71 -34.72
C LEU A 181 17.66 -37.80 -35.25
N LYS A 182 16.33 -37.60 -35.20
CA LYS A 182 15.36 -38.53 -35.76
C LYS A 182 15.52 -38.70 -37.27
N GLN A 183 15.73 -37.61 -37.98
CA GLN A 183 15.96 -37.63 -39.42
C GLN A 183 17.28 -38.34 -39.79
N GLU A 184 18.36 -38.08 -39.05
CA GLU A 184 19.62 -38.76 -39.21
C GLU A 184 19.54 -40.27 -38.97
N MET A 185 18.83 -40.68 -37.91
CA MET A 185 18.55 -42.08 -37.61
C MET A 185 17.76 -42.76 -38.74
N GLU A 186 16.78 -42.09 -39.32
CA GLU A 186 15.99 -42.63 -40.43
C GLU A 186 16.82 -42.77 -41.72
N ASN A 187 17.67 -41.78 -42.00
CA ASN A 187 18.63 -41.83 -43.12
C ASN A 187 19.63 -42.99 -42.95
N MET A 188 20.19 -43.17 -41.75
CA MET A 188 21.10 -44.28 -41.47
C MET A 188 20.42 -45.66 -41.68
N LYS A 189 19.17 -45.83 -41.23
CA LYS A 189 18.38 -47.04 -41.43
C LYS A 189 18.17 -47.35 -42.90
N ASN A 190 17.97 -46.33 -43.73
CA ASN A 190 17.74 -46.51 -45.17
C ASN A 190 19.04 -46.83 -45.94
N ASN A 191 20.21 -46.37 -45.44
CA ASN A 191 21.49 -46.64 -46.05
C ASN A 191 22.10 -48.02 -45.70
N VAL A 192 21.53 -48.72 -44.71
CA VAL A 192 22.00 -50.07 -44.29
C VAL A 192 21.19 -51.18 -44.96
N LYS A 193 20.19 -50.85 -45.75
CA LYS A 193 19.46 -51.79 -46.62
C LYS A 193 20.05 -51.82 -48.00
#